data_068653dcb0059f91e40e31bccdbeb2f2
#
_entry.id   068653dcb0059f91e40e31bccdbeb2f2
#
_cell.length_a   1.000
_cell.length_b   1.000
_cell.length_c   1.000
_cell.angle_alpha   90.00
_cell.angle_beta   90.00
_cell.angle_gamma   90.00
#
_symmetry.space_group_name_H-M   'P 1'
#
loop_
_entity.id
_entity.type
_entity.pdbx_description
1 polymer ?
#
loop_
_entity_poly.entity_id
_entity_poly.type
_entity_poly.pdbx_seq_one_letter_code
_entity_poly.pdbx_strand_id
1 'polypeptide(L)'
;ITNIRENKDYGHVTNQKFHALPYKKIYIMLKYKLALYGINFIMQKEAYSSQTSPLMNTVCKQNANKKNRVERGLYIDGSYNWNADSVGAFNILRLYFQAQKIDTRLDPISISSPEVTKVAA
;
A
#
# COMPACT_ATOMS: atom_id res chain seq x y z
N ILE A 1 3.54 5.24 -2.31
CA ILE A 1 4.91 5.04 -1.78
C ILE A 1 4.95 5.52 -0.34
N THR A 2 5.38 4.68 0.55
CA THR A 2 5.43 4.96 1.98
C THR A 2 6.80 5.45 2.41
N ASN A 3 6.86 6.25 3.46
CA ASN A 3 8.11 6.70 4.04
C ASN A 3 8.60 5.68 5.05
N ILE A 4 9.44 4.74 4.62
CA ILE A 4 9.93 3.66 5.47
C ILE A 4 10.85 4.12 6.59
N ARG A 5 11.35 5.36 6.55
CA ARG A 5 12.21 5.91 7.59
C ARG A 5 11.49 6.18 8.91
N GLU A 6 10.18 6.37 8.85
CA GLU A 6 9.39 6.69 10.05
C GLU A 6 9.09 5.46 10.91
N ASN A 7 9.13 4.26 10.34
CA ASN A 7 8.58 3.06 10.95
C ASN A 7 9.62 2.01 11.34
N LYS A 8 10.91 2.23 11.05
CA LYS A 8 11.93 1.22 11.24
C LYS A 8 13.22 1.80 11.78
N ASP A 9 13.73 1.20 12.84
CA ASP A 9 15.06 1.46 13.37
C ASP A 9 15.95 0.24 13.13
N TYR A 10 16.99 0.44 12.31
CA TYR A 10 17.94 -0.61 11.94
C TYR A 10 19.30 -0.44 12.64
N GLY A 11 19.39 0.47 13.61
CA GLY A 11 20.65 0.87 14.21
C GLY A 11 21.31 2.02 13.43
N HIS A 12 22.29 2.66 14.04
CA HIS A 12 22.84 3.93 13.54
C HIS A 12 23.40 3.85 12.11
N VAL A 13 24.25 2.87 11.82
CA VAL A 13 24.90 2.77 10.50
C VAL A 13 23.88 2.38 9.42
N THR A 14 22.99 1.45 9.72
CA THR A 14 21.96 1.02 8.77
C THR A 14 20.96 2.13 8.50
N ASN A 15 20.56 2.86 9.53
CA ASN A 15 19.67 4.02 9.37
C ASN A 15 20.30 5.11 8.50
N GLN A 16 21.60 5.37 8.64
CA GLN A 16 22.31 6.31 7.76
C GLN A 16 22.26 5.86 6.30
N LYS A 17 22.44 4.57 6.02
CA LYS A 17 22.35 4.04 4.66
C LYS A 17 20.94 4.22 4.09
N PHE A 18 19.90 3.95 4.88
CA PHE A 18 18.51 4.19 4.46
C PHE A 18 18.24 5.67 4.19
N HIS A 19 18.70 6.56 5.06
CA HIS A 19 18.52 8.00 4.87
C HIS A 19 19.31 8.53 3.67
N ALA A 20 20.43 7.89 3.30
CA ALA A 20 21.21 8.23 2.13
C ALA A 20 20.62 7.72 0.82
N LEU A 21 19.65 6.80 0.83
CA LEU A 21 18.96 6.36 -0.37
C LEU A 21 18.20 7.52 -1.01
N PRO A 22 18.24 7.62 -2.38
CA PRO A 22 17.72 8.79 -3.07
C PRO A 22 16.18 8.75 -3.24
N TYR A 23 15.43 8.57 -2.15
CA TYR A 23 13.97 8.53 -2.20
C TYR A 23 13.37 9.79 -2.78
N LYS A 24 13.91 10.95 -2.41
CA LYS A 24 13.47 12.24 -2.94
C LYS A 24 13.63 12.31 -4.45
N LYS A 25 14.77 11.83 -4.98
CA LYS A 25 15.01 11.76 -6.43
C LYS A 25 14.02 10.82 -7.10
N ILE A 26 13.76 9.64 -6.51
CA ILE A 26 12.81 8.68 -7.03
C ILE A 26 11.41 9.29 -7.11
N TYR A 27 10.98 9.99 -6.07
CA TYR A 27 9.67 10.66 -6.04
C TYR A 27 9.56 11.74 -7.12
N ILE A 28 10.58 12.56 -7.27
CA ILE A 28 10.61 13.60 -8.30
C ILE A 28 10.56 12.98 -9.70
N MET A 29 11.34 11.93 -9.94
CA MET A 29 11.38 11.24 -11.23
C MET A 29 10.03 10.57 -11.55
N LEU A 30 9.42 9.90 -10.57
CA LEU A 30 8.10 9.28 -10.74
C LEU A 30 7.05 10.33 -11.04
N LYS A 31 7.03 11.42 -10.29
CA LYS A 31 6.08 12.52 -10.50
C LYS A 31 6.20 13.09 -11.91
N TYR A 32 7.42 13.35 -12.36
CA TYR A 32 7.69 13.87 -13.69
C TYR A 32 7.28 12.89 -14.79
N LYS A 33 7.73 11.65 -14.70
CA LYS A 33 7.45 10.65 -15.74
C LYS A 33 5.98 10.27 -15.82
N LEU A 34 5.32 10.12 -14.68
CA LEU A 34 3.89 9.82 -14.65
C LEU A 34 3.05 10.98 -15.19
N ALA A 35 3.47 12.23 -14.94
CA ALA A 35 2.79 13.41 -15.47
C ALA A 35 2.81 13.44 -17.01
N LEU A 36 3.86 12.90 -17.65
CA LEU A 36 3.94 12.80 -19.11
C LEU A 36 2.83 11.91 -19.70
N TYR A 37 2.30 10.98 -18.91
CA TYR A 37 1.21 10.09 -19.30
C TYR A 37 -0.14 10.51 -18.71
N GLY A 38 -0.22 11.70 -18.12
CA GLY A 38 -1.44 12.20 -17.50
C GLY A 38 -1.79 11.50 -16.18
N ILE A 39 -0.82 10.89 -15.53
CA ILE A 39 -1.02 10.17 -14.26
C ILE A 39 -0.54 11.04 -13.10
N ASN A 40 -1.40 11.24 -12.12
CA ASN A 40 -1.04 11.96 -10.89
C ASN A 40 -0.27 11.06 -9.94
N PHE A 41 0.84 11.57 -9.42
CA PHE A 41 1.62 10.92 -8.37
C PHE A 41 1.28 11.58 -7.03
N ILE A 42 0.80 10.77 -6.09
CA ILE A 42 0.32 11.26 -4.79
C ILE A 42 0.98 10.45 -3.68
N MET A 43 1.50 11.15 -2.68
CA MET A 43 2.02 10.54 -1.45
C MET A 43 0.85 10.34 -0.48
N GLN A 44 0.60 9.11 -0.07
CA GLN A 44 -0.51 8.75 0.80
C GLN A 44 0.00 8.10 2.09
N LYS A 45 -0.58 8.52 3.22
CA LYS A 45 -0.34 7.85 4.51
C LYS A 45 -0.91 6.45 4.47
N GLU A 46 -0.20 5.52 5.10
CA GLU A 46 -0.54 4.09 5.08
C GLU A 46 -1.11 3.56 6.39
N ALA A 47 -1.47 4.40 7.32
CA ALA A 47 -1.93 3.98 8.64
C ALA A 47 -3.03 2.91 8.55
N TYR A 48 -2.80 1.77 9.22
CA TYR A 48 -3.70 0.62 9.28
C TYR A 48 -3.99 -0.10 7.95
N SER A 49 -3.34 0.28 6.86
CA SER A 49 -3.57 -0.31 5.54
C SER A 49 -3.19 -1.79 5.46
N SER A 50 -2.15 -2.19 6.19
CA SER A 50 -1.70 -3.59 6.20
C SER A 50 -2.53 -4.50 7.13
N GLN A 51 -3.38 -3.94 7.97
CA GLN A 51 -4.11 -4.66 9.01
C GLN A 51 -5.62 -4.69 8.79
N THR A 52 -6.15 -3.82 7.95
CA THR A 52 -7.59 -3.72 7.70
C THR A 52 -8.00 -4.69 6.59
N SER A 53 -9.06 -5.46 6.84
CA SER A 53 -9.62 -6.35 5.81
C SER A 53 -10.16 -5.53 4.64
N PRO A 54 -9.93 -5.97 3.38
CA PRO A 54 -10.58 -5.38 2.21
C PRO A 54 -12.11 -5.42 2.27
N LEU A 55 -12.68 -6.31 3.07
CA LEU A 55 -14.13 -6.44 3.25
C LEU A 55 -14.71 -5.35 4.15
N MET A 56 -13.90 -4.70 4.97
CA MET A 56 -14.35 -3.61 5.84
C MET A 56 -14.65 -2.34 5.04
N ASN A 57 -15.64 -1.57 5.49
CA ASN A 57 -16.07 -0.37 4.77
C ASN A 57 -15.03 0.75 4.78
N THR A 58 -14.25 0.86 5.85
CA THR A 58 -13.27 1.93 6.02
C THR A 58 -11.94 1.37 6.55
N VAL A 59 -10.86 2.01 6.14
CA VAL A 59 -9.51 1.72 6.66
C VAL A 59 -9.26 2.64 7.85
N CYS A 60 -9.28 2.09 9.05
CA CYS A 60 -9.10 2.84 10.29
C CYS A 60 -8.66 1.91 11.43
N LYS A 61 -8.31 2.51 12.56
CA LYS A 61 -7.87 1.77 13.75
C LYS A 61 -8.90 0.75 14.23
N GLN A 62 -10.17 1.12 14.22
CA GLN A 62 -11.26 0.27 14.70
C GLN A 62 -11.45 -0.99 13.83
N ASN A 63 -11.15 -0.88 12.55
CA ASN A 63 -11.29 -1.99 11.60
C ASN A 63 -9.99 -2.77 11.38
N ALA A 64 -8.89 -2.32 12.00
CA ALA A 64 -7.60 -3.00 11.89
C ALA A 64 -7.59 -4.30 12.69
N ASN A 65 -7.16 -5.40 12.06
CA ASN A 65 -7.03 -6.70 12.70
C ASN A 65 -5.70 -7.37 12.32
N LYS A 66 -4.73 -7.28 13.22
CA LYS A 66 -3.41 -7.87 13.01
C LYS A 66 -3.45 -9.39 12.88
N LYS A 67 -4.44 -10.05 13.48
CA LYS A 67 -4.56 -11.51 13.48
C LYS A 67 -4.84 -12.08 12.09
N ASN A 68 -5.41 -11.27 11.19
CA ASN A 68 -5.67 -11.70 9.82
C ASN A 68 -4.38 -11.85 8.99
N ARG A 69 -3.29 -11.21 9.41
CA ARG A 69 -1.96 -11.47 8.85
C ARG A 69 -1.36 -12.69 9.52
N VAL A 70 -1.73 -13.87 9.03
CA VAL A 70 -1.38 -15.16 9.65
C VAL A 70 0.11 -15.45 9.56
N GLU A 71 0.69 -15.09 8.41
CA GLU A 71 2.12 -15.23 8.16
C GLU A 71 2.57 -14.18 7.14
N ARG A 72 3.88 -14.14 6.88
CA ARG A 72 4.43 -13.21 5.91
C ARG A 72 3.84 -13.45 4.51
N GLY A 73 3.30 -12.41 3.92
CA GLY A 73 2.72 -12.47 2.59
C GLY A 73 1.30 -13.00 2.52
N LEU A 74 0.70 -13.40 3.63
CA LEU A 74 -0.64 -13.99 3.66
C LEU A 74 -1.58 -13.23 4.58
N TYR A 75 -2.71 -12.80 4.04
CA TYR A 75 -3.80 -12.17 4.76
C TYR A 75 -5.07 -13.02 4.60
N ILE A 76 -5.68 -13.41 5.71
CA ILE A 76 -6.89 -14.26 5.72
C ILE A 76 -8.00 -13.55 6.47
N ASP A 77 -9.18 -13.46 5.85
CA ASP A 77 -10.41 -13.02 6.50
C ASP A 77 -11.54 -13.97 6.13
N GLY A 78 -11.95 -14.79 7.08
CA GLY A 78 -12.93 -15.82 6.84
C GLY A 78 -12.46 -16.83 5.77
N SER A 79 -13.22 -16.95 4.69
CA SER A 79 -12.88 -17.81 3.56
C SER A 79 -11.98 -17.14 2.51
N TYR A 80 -11.68 -15.86 2.67
CA TYR A 80 -10.87 -15.09 1.71
C TYR A 80 -9.41 -15.16 2.08
N ASN A 81 -8.57 -15.51 1.09
CA ASN A 81 -7.12 -15.53 1.20
C ASN A 81 -6.55 -14.53 0.20
N TRP A 82 -5.75 -13.58 0.67
CA TRP A 82 -5.10 -12.59 -0.18
C TRP A 82 -3.61 -12.53 0.06
N ASN A 83 -2.88 -12.11 -0.96
CA ASN A 83 -1.51 -11.64 -0.76
C ASN A 83 -1.54 -10.39 0.12
N ALA A 84 -0.71 -10.37 1.17
CA ALA A 84 -0.70 -9.27 2.14
C ALA A 84 -0.29 -7.93 1.52
N ASP A 85 0.59 -7.94 0.53
CA ASP A 85 1.01 -6.72 -0.17
C ASP A 85 -0.12 -6.17 -1.04
N SER A 86 -0.90 -7.04 -1.66
CA SER A 86 -2.10 -6.66 -2.42
C SER A 86 -3.14 -6.02 -1.50
N VAL A 87 -3.33 -6.56 -0.30
CA VAL A 87 -4.23 -5.97 0.71
C VAL A 87 -3.74 -4.57 1.10
N GLY A 88 -2.44 -4.42 1.36
CA GLY A 88 -1.85 -3.13 1.69
C GLY A 88 -2.06 -2.10 0.59
N ALA A 89 -1.75 -2.45 -0.65
CA ALA A 89 -1.91 -1.56 -1.80
C ALA A 89 -3.39 -1.16 -2.01
N PHE A 90 -4.30 -2.12 -1.93
CA PHE A 90 -5.74 -1.89 -2.04
C PHE A 90 -6.23 -0.90 -0.98
N ASN A 91 -5.79 -1.07 0.26
CA ASN A 91 -6.19 -0.20 1.37
C ASN A 91 -5.55 1.19 1.28
N ILE A 92 -4.35 1.33 0.75
CA ILE A 92 -3.73 2.64 0.50
C ILE A 92 -4.57 3.43 -0.50
N LEU A 93 -5.04 2.79 -1.57
CA LEU A 93 -5.95 3.43 -2.52
C LEU A 93 -7.28 3.83 -1.85
N ARG A 94 -7.82 2.97 -1.00
CA ARG A 94 -9.03 3.29 -0.23
C ARG A 94 -8.83 4.47 0.71
N LEU A 95 -7.67 4.57 1.36
CA LEU A 95 -7.32 5.73 2.20
C LEU A 95 -7.32 7.02 1.40
N TYR A 96 -6.80 6.99 0.17
CA TYR A 96 -6.86 8.14 -0.73
C TYR A 96 -8.31 8.52 -1.04
N PHE A 97 -9.16 7.56 -1.37
CA PHE A 97 -10.57 7.82 -1.63
C PHE A 97 -11.29 8.38 -0.39
N GLN A 98 -10.99 7.86 0.79
CA GLN A 98 -11.53 8.39 2.05
C GLN A 98 -11.10 9.84 2.28
N ALA A 99 -9.82 10.16 2.07
CA ALA A 99 -9.28 11.50 2.24
C ALA A 99 -9.88 12.50 1.28
N GLN A 100 -10.16 12.09 0.04
CA GLN A 100 -10.74 12.93 -1.00
C GLN A 100 -12.27 12.92 -1.00
N LYS A 101 -12.89 12.17 -0.10
CA LYS A 101 -14.36 11.98 -0.02
C LYS A 101 -14.97 11.48 -1.34
N ILE A 102 -14.24 10.59 -2.01
CA ILE A 102 -14.69 9.93 -3.23
C ILE A 102 -15.55 8.73 -2.83
N ASP A 103 -16.81 8.73 -3.24
CA ASP A 103 -17.77 7.66 -2.94
C ASP A 103 -17.72 6.57 -4.02
N THR A 104 -16.53 6.01 -4.23
CA THR A 104 -16.33 4.87 -5.14
C THR A 104 -15.99 3.64 -4.31
N ARG A 105 -16.79 2.59 -4.46
CA ARG A 105 -16.49 1.30 -3.85
C ARG A 105 -15.59 0.48 -4.77
N LEU A 106 -14.46 0.08 -4.21
CA LEU A 106 -13.55 -0.86 -4.86
C LEU A 106 -13.97 -2.27 -4.48
N ASP A 107 -13.97 -3.17 -5.47
CA ASP A 107 -14.32 -4.57 -5.26
C ASP A 107 -13.16 -5.32 -4.60
N PRO A 108 -13.32 -5.81 -3.35
CA PRO A 108 -12.25 -6.56 -2.69
C PRO A 108 -11.92 -7.89 -3.35
N ILE A 109 -12.84 -8.46 -4.13
CA ILE A 109 -12.60 -9.72 -4.84
C ILE A 109 -11.60 -9.51 -6.00
N SER A 110 -11.52 -8.31 -6.54
CA SER A 110 -10.61 -7.98 -7.65
C SER A 110 -9.13 -8.28 -7.35
N ILE A 111 -8.73 -8.25 -6.08
CA ILE A 111 -7.34 -8.52 -5.68
C ILE A 111 -7.06 -9.99 -5.34
N SER A 112 -8.07 -10.85 -5.39
CA SER A 112 -7.92 -12.28 -5.09
C SER A 112 -7.43 -13.10 -6.28
N SER A 113 -7.52 -12.56 -7.50
CA SER A 113 -7.13 -13.22 -8.74
C SER A 113 -6.31 -12.28 -9.62
N PRO A 114 -5.03 -12.07 -9.28
CA PRO A 114 -4.18 -11.16 -10.05
C PRO A 114 -3.92 -11.70 -11.46
N GLU A 115 -3.95 -10.80 -12.42
CA GLU A 115 -3.55 -11.10 -13.79
C GLU A 115 -2.02 -11.06 -13.90
N VAL A 116 -1.45 -12.09 -14.50
CA VAL A 116 0.00 -12.15 -14.75
C VAL A 116 0.28 -11.68 -16.16
N THR A 117 0.95 -10.53 -16.28
CA THR A 117 1.36 -10.00 -17.58
C THR A 117 2.85 -10.23 -17.77
N LYS A 118 3.22 -10.90 -18.86
CA LYS A 118 4.62 -11.06 -19.25
C LYS A 118 5.06 -9.84 -20.04
N VAL A 119 6.11 -9.20 -19.58
CA VAL A 119 6.70 -8.07 -20.29
C VAL A 119 7.74 -8.62 -21.27
N ALA A 120 7.64 -8.25 -22.55
CA ALA A 120 8.64 -8.60 -23.56
C ALA A 120 9.98 -7.96 -23.18
N ALA A 121 11.04 -8.78 -23.19
CA ALA A 121 12.39 -8.33 -22.88
C ALA A 121 12.96 -7.44 -24.01
#